data_84e1c474d8a7478a15f035cf4680e2bc
#
_entry.id   84e1c474d8a7478a15f035cf4680e2bc
#
_cell.length_a   1.000
_cell.length_b   1.000
_cell.length_c   1.000
_cell.angle_alpha   90.00
_cell.angle_beta   90.00
_cell.angle_gamma   90.00
#
_symmetry.space_group_name_H-M   'P 1'
#
loop_
_entity.id
_entity.type
_entity.pdbx_description
1 polymer ?
#
loop_
_entity_poly.entity_id
_entity_poly.type
_entity_poly.pdbx_seq_one_letter_code
_entity_poly.pdbx_strand_id
1 'polypeptide(L)'
;MKRTLAHALLAAALCAASLAHAAGFDVTDTQGHRHRQADYHGRWVVVNFWATWCVPCIQEIPEIAAFRKAHPEVVVLGVAEDARDAAKVKAFAAKVGHDYPLVLADDAVEKQLGSPVALPTTRVYDAKGNVRYDQPGRVTRAKLEELTASR
;
A
#
# COMPACT_ATOMS: atom_id res chain seq x y z
N MET A 1 -34.99 44.04 -25.70
CA MET A 1 -34.30 43.69 -24.44
C MET A 1 -34.64 42.27 -23.94
N LYS A 2 -34.37 41.22 -24.73
CA LYS A 2 -34.65 39.79 -24.36
C LYS A 2 -33.55 38.81 -24.78
N ARG A 3 -32.30 39.25 -24.96
CA ARG A 3 -31.19 38.39 -25.48
C ARG A 3 -29.97 38.24 -24.55
N THR A 4 -29.99 38.78 -23.36
CA THR A 4 -28.81 38.80 -22.45
C THR A 4 -28.90 37.88 -21.25
N LEU A 5 -30.00 37.15 -21.04
CA LEU A 5 -30.16 36.24 -19.89
C LEU A 5 -29.83 34.77 -20.19
N ALA A 6 -29.64 34.38 -21.44
CA ALA A 6 -29.39 32.99 -21.83
C ALA A 6 -27.90 32.53 -21.73
N HIS A 7 -26.97 33.50 -21.63
CA HIS A 7 -25.52 33.20 -21.63
C HIS A 7 -24.92 33.03 -20.21
N ALA A 8 -25.63 33.43 -19.18
CA ALA A 8 -25.13 33.34 -17.79
C ALA A 8 -25.35 31.96 -17.12
N LEU A 9 -26.23 31.14 -17.69
CA LEU A 9 -26.54 29.80 -17.10
C LEU A 9 -25.66 28.68 -17.66
N LEU A 10 -24.91 28.92 -18.75
CA LEU A 10 -24.05 27.88 -19.34
C LEU A 10 -22.63 27.83 -18.76
N ALA A 11 -22.21 28.84 -18.01
CA ALA A 11 -20.88 28.91 -17.42
C ALA A 11 -20.76 28.22 -16.03
N ALA A 12 -21.87 27.91 -15.38
CA ALA A 12 -21.88 27.32 -14.05
C ALA A 12 -21.86 25.78 -14.06
N ALA A 13 -22.02 25.12 -15.21
CA ALA A 13 -22.12 23.67 -15.31
C ALA A 13 -20.78 22.94 -15.58
N LEU A 14 -19.67 23.67 -15.76
CA LEU A 14 -18.36 23.06 -16.13
C LEU A 14 -17.37 22.89 -14.96
N CYS A 15 -17.73 23.19 -13.73
CA CYS A 15 -16.82 23.05 -12.59
C CYS A 15 -17.06 21.83 -11.71
N ALA A 16 -17.90 20.90 -12.12
CA ALA A 16 -18.04 19.59 -11.47
C ALA A 16 -17.27 18.50 -12.22
N ALA A 17 -16.04 18.77 -12.64
CA ALA A 17 -15.10 17.73 -12.99
C ALA A 17 -14.78 17.01 -11.66
N SER A 18 -15.57 15.99 -11.36
CA SER A 18 -15.34 15.04 -10.29
C SER A 18 -13.90 14.56 -10.36
N LEU A 19 -13.09 14.99 -9.40
CA LEU A 19 -11.88 14.28 -9.02
C LEU A 19 -12.32 12.90 -8.52
N ALA A 20 -12.60 11.99 -9.46
CA ALA A 20 -12.60 10.58 -9.17
C ALA A 20 -11.13 10.24 -8.81
N HIS A 21 -10.73 10.56 -7.60
CA HIS A 21 -9.58 9.95 -6.99
C HIS A 21 -9.91 8.46 -6.97
N ALA A 22 -9.14 7.67 -7.70
CA ALA A 22 -9.13 6.25 -7.49
C ALA A 22 -9.03 6.07 -5.96
N ALA A 23 -10.07 5.45 -5.38
CA ALA A 23 -10.16 5.29 -3.94
C ALA A 23 -8.94 4.48 -3.51
N GLY A 24 -7.92 5.17 -3.01
CA GLY A 24 -6.72 4.57 -2.49
C GLY A 24 -7.05 3.77 -1.22
N PHE A 25 -6.13 2.97 -0.75
CA PHE A 25 -6.33 2.23 0.49
C PHE A 25 -6.39 3.15 1.71
N ASP A 26 -7.10 2.69 2.72
CA ASP A 26 -7.26 3.28 4.04
C ASP A 26 -7.35 2.14 5.05
N VAL A 27 -6.22 1.76 5.63
CA VAL A 27 -6.08 0.58 6.48
C VAL A 27 -5.48 0.96 7.83
N THR A 28 -5.70 0.12 8.85
CA THR A 28 -5.17 0.35 10.19
C THR A 28 -4.20 -0.78 10.56
N ASP A 29 -3.03 -0.44 11.09
CA ASP A 29 -2.06 -1.41 11.55
C ASP A 29 -2.39 -1.97 12.94
N THR A 30 -1.64 -2.98 13.36
CA THR A 30 -1.83 -3.65 14.66
C THR A 30 -1.49 -2.78 15.88
N GLN A 31 -0.96 -1.58 15.67
CA GLN A 31 -0.69 -0.58 16.70
C GLN A 31 -1.79 0.49 16.77
N GLY A 32 -2.76 0.43 15.85
CA GLY A 32 -3.85 1.38 15.75
C GLY A 32 -3.54 2.62 14.89
N HIS A 33 -2.41 2.65 14.19
CA HIS A 33 -2.10 3.73 13.27
C HIS A 33 -2.84 3.53 11.95
N ARG A 34 -3.46 4.58 11.48
CA ARG A 34 -4.18 4.61 10.21
C ARG A 34 -3.21 4.96 9.07
N HIS A 35 -3.27 4.20 7.98
CA HIS A 35 -2.46 4.36 6.79
C HIS A 35 -3.38 4.62 5.59
N ARG A 36 -3.45 5.87 5.16
CA ARG A 36 -4.23 6.27 3.98
C ARG A 36 -3.28 6.56 2.83
N GLN A 37 -3.54 6.02 1.66
CA GLN A 37 -2.72 6.28 0.48
C GLN A 37 -2.60 7.79 0.19
N ALA A 38 -3.65 8.56 0.43
CA ALA A 38 -3.66 10.00 0.27
C ALA A 38 -2.62 10.73 1.14
N ASP A 39 -2.30 10.19 2.33
CA ASP A 39 -1.29 10.77 3.24
C ASP A 39 0.15 10.52 2.76
N TYR A 40 0.30 9.65 1.78
CA TYR A 40 1.60 9.27 1.20
C TYR A 40 1.86 9.91 -0.17
N HIS A 41 1.05 10.88 -0.57
CA HIS A 41 1.30 11.61 -1.81
C HIS A 41 2.72 12.22 -1.82
N GLY A 42 3.45 12.02 -2.90
CA GLY A 42 4.86 12.41 -3.03
C GLY A 42 5.86 11.36 -2.52
N ARG A 43 5.39 10.23 -1.98
CA ARG A 43 6.22 9.13 -1.46
C ARG A 43 5.92 7.82 -2.18
N TRP A 44 6.93 7.00 -2.33
CA TRP A 44 6.76 5.61 -2.74
C TRP A 44 6.17 4.78 -1.60
N VAL A 45 5.31 3.83 -1.93
CA VAL A 45 4.72 2.90 -0.96
C VAL A 45 4.94 1.47 -1.42
N VAL A 46 5.51 0.66 -0.54
CA VAL A 46 5.70 -0.77 -0.73
C VAL A 46 4.71 -1.51 0.17
N VAL A 47 3.89 -2.37 -0.40
CA VAL A 47 2.99 -3.27 0.33
C VAL A 47 3.44 -4.70 0.09
N ASN A 48 3.83 -5.39 1.15
CA ASN A 48 4.26 -6.78 1.13
C ASN A 48 3.18 -7.68 1.74
N PHE A 49 2.66 -8.59 0.95
CA PHE A 49 1.70 -9.61 1.37
C PHE A 49 2.43 -10.88 1.77
N TRP A 50 2.19 -11.37 2.97
CA TRP A 50 2.91 -12.48 3.56
C TRP A 50 2.05 -13.32 4.51
N ALA A 51 2.54 -14.46 4.97
CA ALA A 51 1.89 -15.26 6.01
C ALA A 51 2.93 -15.98 6.89
N THR A 52 2.55 -16.34 8.11
CA THR A 52 3.45 -16.99 9.09
C THR A 52 3.94 -18.37 8.65
N TRP A 53 3.16 -19.07 7.84
CA TRP A 53 3.48 -20.39 7.27
C TRP A 53 4.23 -20.33 5.93
N CYS A 54 4.42 -19.14 5.37
CA CYS A 54 5.04 -18.95 4.05
C CYS A 54 6.57 -18.83 4.19
N VAL A 55 7.29 -19.92 3.98
CA VAL A 55 8.76 -19.95 4.11
C VAL A 55 9.47 -18.88 3.25
N PRO A 56 9.16 -18.70 1.94
CA PRO A 56 9.80 -17.66 1.17
C PRO A 56 9.48 -16.24 1.66
N CYS A 57 8.29 -16.02 2.27
CA CYS A 57 7.95 -14.75 2.89
C CYS A 57 8.88 -14.44 4.07
N ILE A 58 9.12 -15.43 4.93
CA ILE A 58 10.01 -15.30 6.10
C ILE A 58 11.44 -14.93 5.66
N GLN A 59 11.87 -15.49 4.53
CA GLN A 59 13.21 -15.24 4.00
C GLN A 59 13.40 -13.84 3.42
N GLU A 60 12.33 -13.17 2.94
CA GLU A 60 12.43 -11.81 2.39
C GLU A 60 12.22 -10.70 3.43
N ILE A 61 11.59 -10.99 4.58
CA ILE A 61 11.34 -9.99 5.64
C ILE A 61 12.60 -9.22 6.04
N PRO A 62 13.78 -9.86 6.29
CA PRO A 62 14.99 -9.13 6.60
C PRO A 62 15.48 -8.19 5.49
N GLU A 63 15.27 -8.56 4.22
CA GLU A 63 15.61 -7.72 3.06
C GLU A 63 14.74 -6.46 3.02
N ILE A 64 13.44 -6.62 3.26
CA ILE A 64 12.47 -5.52 3.30
C ILE A 64 12.76 -4.61 4.50
N ALA A 65 13.08 -5.18 5.67
CA ALA A 65 13.47 -4.43 6.86
C ALA A 65 14.74 -3.61 6.63
N ALA A 66 15.76 -4.22 6.00
CA ALA A 66 16.99 -3.52 5.63
C ALA A 66 16.75 -2.40 4.60
N PHE A 67 15.89 -2.64 3.60
CA PHE A 67 15.47 -1.62 2.65
C PHE A 67 14.81 -0.43 3.36
N ARG A 68 13.80 -0.68 4.18
CA ARG A 68 13.09 0.36 4.93
C ARG A 68 14.02 1.21 5.79
N LYS A 69 14.97 0.56 6.46
CA LYS A 69 15.97 1.27 7.30
C LYS A 69 16.87 2.18 6.48
N ALA A 70 17.23 1.79 5.26
CA ALA A 70 18.06 2.58 4.36
C ALA A 70 17.29 3.69 3.64
N HIS A 71 15.96 3.52 3.47
CA HIS A 71 15.08 4.41 2.71
C HIS A 71 13.88 4.88 3.56
N PRO A 72 14.10 5.70 4.61
CA PRO A 72 13.02 6.15 5.49
C PRO A 72 11.98 7.05 4.78
N GLU A 73 12.31 7.58 3.61
CA GLU A 73 11.38 8.32 2.74
C GLU A 73 10.35 7.42 2.07
N VAL A 74 10.61 6.12 1.93
CA VAL A 74 9.66 5.14 1.37
C VAL A 74 8.79 4.58 2.49
N VAL A 75 7.49 4.49 2.24
CA VAL A 75 6.55 3.82 3.16
C VAL A 75 6.58 2.32 2.89
N VAL A 76 6.67 1.52 3.93
CA VAL A 76 6.59 0.06 3.83
C VAL A 76 5.48 -0.43 4.76
N LEU A 77 4.56 -1.23 4.24
CA LEU A 77 3.48 -1.88 4.98
C LEU A 77 3.55 -3.39 4.74
N GLY A 78 3.41 -4.18 5.79
CA GLY A 78 3.23 -5.63 5.70
C GLY A 78 1.77 -6.00 5.91
N VAL A 79 1.20 -6.80 5.02
CA VAL A 79 -0.16 -7.34 5.14
C VAL A 79 -0.07 -8.84 5.40
N ALA A 80 -0.50 -9.27 6.58
CA ALA A 80 -0.51 -10.68 6.97
C ALA A 80 -1.83 -11.33 6.58
N GLU A 81 -1.78 -12.32 5.69
CA GLU A 81 -2.93 -13.00 5.11
C GLU A 81 -3.55 -14.07 6.04
N ASP A 82 -2.82 -14.51 7.06
CA ASP A 82 -3.28 -15.48 8.05
C ASP A 82 -3.75 -14.83 9.37
N ALA A 83 -4.55 -13.79 9.28
CA ALA A 83 -4.94 -12.90 10.38
C ALA A 83 -5.90 -13.50 11.43
N ARG A 84 -6.20 -14.80 11.39
CA ARG A 84 -7.16 -15.46 12.32
C ARG A 84 -6.80 -15.33 13.79
N ASP A 85 -5.51 -15.24 14.11
CA ASP A 85 -5.01 -15.05 15.49
C ASP A 85 -3.99 -13.90 15.49
N ALA A 86 -4.50 -12.70 15.68
CA ALA A 86 -3.70 -11.48 15.66
C ALA A 86 -2.52 -11.51 16.66
N ALA A 87 -2.71 -12.11 17.83
CA ALA A 87 -1.65 -12.20 18.84
C ALA A 87 -0.50 -13.08 18.37
N LYS A 88 -0.81 -14.23 17.77
CA LYS A 88 0.21 -15.14 17.20
C LYS A 88 0.93 -14.51 16.03
N VAL A 89 0.21 -13.87 15.10
CA VAL A 89 0.83 -13.19 13.96
C VAL A 89 1.78 -12.09 14.42
N LYS A 90 1.37 -11.25 15.36
CA LYS A 90 2.22 -10.19 15.95
C LYS A 90 3.48 -10.75 16.62
N ALA A 91 3.33 -11.81 17.44
CA ALA A 91 4.46 -12.44 18.10
C ALA A 91 5.43 -13.08 17.10
N PHE A 92 4.90 -13.71 16.07
CA PHE A 92 5.70 -14.29 14.99
C PHE A 92 6.42 -13.21 14.16
N ALA A 93 5.74 -12.16 13.76
CA ALA A 93 6.33 -11.03 13.05
C ALA A 93 7.54 -10.45 13.80
N ALA A 94 7.40 -10.20 15.10
CA ALA A 94 8.50 -9.73 15.93
C ALA A 94 9.68 -10.72 15.95
N LYS A 95 9.40 -12.03 16.01
CA LYS A 95 10.43 -13.08 16.02
C LYS A 95 11.24 -13.15 14.72
N VAL A 96 10.63 -12.88 13.58
CA VAL A 96 11.27 -12.95 12.26
C VAL A 96 11.85 -11.60 11.79
N GLY A 97 11.84 -10.58 12.65
CA GLY A 97 12.42 -9.27 12.36
C GLY A 97 11.57 -8.38 11.44
N HIS A 98 10.25 -8.60 11.44
CA HIS A 98 9.31 -7.72 10.76
C HIS A 98 9.17 -6.42 11.56
N ASP A 99 9.88 -5.38 11.18
CA ASP A 99 10.02 -4.12 11.92
C ASP A 99 9.22 -2.95 11.30
N TYR A 100 8.36 -3.23 10.34
CA TYR A 100 7.51 -2.25 9.66
C TYR A 100 6.03 -2.44 10.04
N PRO A 101 5.15 -1.43 9.81
CA PRO A 101 3.73 -1.50 10.13
C PRO A 101 3.08 -2.78 9.63
N LEU A 102 2.40 -3.49 10.53
CA LEU A 102 1.75 -4.76 10.28
C LEU A 102 0.24 -4.58 10.22
N VAL A 103 -0.34 -4.79 9.07
CA VAL A 103 -1.78 -4.83 8.83
C VAL A 103 -2.22 -6.28 8.80
N LEU A 104 -3.36 -6.59 9.41
CA LEU A 104 -3.98 -7.92 9.33
C LEU A 104 -5.01 -7.91 8.20
N ALA A 105 -4.92 -8.87 7.30
CA ALA A 105 -5.89 -9.01 6.22
C ALA A 105 -7.26 -9.40 6.79
N ASP A 106 -8.27 -8.64 6.39
CA ASP A 106 -9.67 -8.93 6.56
C ASP A 106 -10.42 -8.51 5.30
N ASP A 107 -11.70 -8.79 5.21
CA ASP A 107 -12.53 -8.46 4.04
C ASP A 107 -12.43 -6.97 3.66
N ALA A 108 -12.27 -6.07 4.63
CA ALA A 108 -12.16 -4.64 4.39
C ALA A 108 -10.79 -4.26 3.82
N VAL A 109 -9.72 -4.86 4.30
CA VAL A 109 -8.35 -4.69 3.80
C VAL A 109 -8.23 -5.28 2.40
N GLU A 110 -8.72 -6.52 2.19
CA GLU A 110 -8.71 -7.19 0.89
C GLU A 110 -9.49 -6.43 -0.18
N LYS A 111 -10.63 -5.84 0.19
CA LYS A 111 -11.42 -5.01 -0.72
C LYS A 111 -10.65 -3.78 -1.21
N GLN A 112 -9.74 -3.24 -0.41
CA GLN A 112 -8.99 -2.02 -0.70
C GLN A 112 -7.64 -2.29 -1.35
N LEU A 113 -6.92 -3.28 -0.85
CA LEU A 113 -5.60 -3.66 -1.32
C LEU A 113 -5.62 -4.82 -2.33
N GLY A 114 -6.78 -5.50 -2.48
CA GLY A 114 -6.88 -6.74 -3.24
C GLY A 114 -6.23 -7.92 -2.53
N SER A 115 -6.65 -9.13 -2.87
CA SER A 115 -6.03 -10.37 -2.37
C SER A 115 -4.93 -10.80 -3.34
N PRO A 116 -3.74 -11.18 -2.85
CA PRO A 116 -2.66 -11.67 -3.71
C PRO A 116 -3.00 -13.07 -4.25
N VAL A 117 -2.62 -13.33 -5.50
CA VAL A 117 -2.83 -14.66 -6.12
C VAL A 117 -1.88 -15.73 -5.56
N ALA A 118 -0.77 -15.33 -4.96
CA ALA A 118 0.22 -16.20 -4.33
C ALA A 118 1.04 -15.41 -3.31
N LEU A 119 1.75 -16.10 -2.41
CA LEU A 119 2.63 -15.52 -1.40
C LEU A 119 4.09 -15.95 -1.59
N PRO A 120 5.03 -15.05 -1.31
CA PRO A 120 4.83 -13.62 -1.08
C PRO A 120 4.40 -12.88 -2.34
N THR A 121 3.75 -11.74 -2.19
CA THR A 121 3.51 -10.78 -3.28
C THR A 121 3.96 -9.41 -2.80
N THR A 122 4.62 -8.67 -3.67
CA THR A 122 5.00 -7.27 -3.39
C THR A 122 4.31 -6.36 -4.39
N ARG A 123 3.64 -5.33 -3.86
CA ARG A 123 3.05 -4.24 -4.66
C ARG A 123 3.74 -2.93 -4.34
N VAL A 124 4.08 -2.16 -5.38
CA VAL A 124 4.74 -0.87 -5.23
C VAL A 124 3.91 0.21 -5.91
N TYR A 125 3.61 1.26 -5.16
CA TYR A 125 2.94 2.46 -5.64
C TYR A 125 3.96 3.59 -5.79
N ASP A 126 3.85 4.34 -6.89
CA ASP A 126 4.66 5.55 -7.09
C ASP A 126 4.17 6.73 -6.24
N ALA A 127 4.90 7.83 -6.30
CA ALA A 127 4.58 9.06 -5.57
C ALA A 127 3.22 9.70 -5.95
N LYS A 128 2.59 9.25 -7.03
CA LYS A 128 1.24 9.67 -7.46
C LYS A 128 0.17 8.67 -7.01
N GLY A 129 0.56 7.55 -6.40
CA GLY A 129 -0.34 6.49 -5.96
C GLY A 129 -0.69 5.47 -7.05
N ASN A 130 -0.01 5.45 -8.19
CA ASN A 130 -0.22 4.45 -9.21
C ASN A 130 0.58 3.18 -8.93
N VAL A 131 -0.02 2.02 -9.18
CA VAL A 131 0.69 0.74 -9.09
C VAL A 131 1.75 0.67 -10.20
N ARG A 132 3.02 0.48 -9.81
CA ARG A 132 4.18 0.35 -10.71
C ARG A 132 4.72 -1.08 -10.77
N TYR A 133 4.45 -1.85 -9.72
CA TYR A 133 4.87 -3.23 -9.60
C TYR A 133 3.83 -3.99 -8.78
N ASP A 134 3.45 -5.19 -9.19
CA ASP A 134 2.55 -6.09 -8.47
C ASP A 134 2.84 -7.51 -8.94
N GLN A 135 3.74 -8.18 -8.24
CA GLN A 135 4.22 -9.49 -8.67
C GLN A 135 4.35 -10.47 -7.49
N PRO A 136 3.95 -11.72 -7.69
CA PRO A 136 4.26 -12.80 -6.77
C PRO A 136 5.75 -13.18 -6.83
N GLY A 137 6.22 -13.74 -5.74
CA GLY A 137 7.60 -14.18 -5.56
C GLY A 137 8.39 -13.27 -4.63
N ARG A 138 9.55 -13.75 -4.22
CA ARG A 138 10.43 -13.03 -3.30
C ARG A 138 10.95 -11.74 -3.92
N VAL A 139 10.97 -10.69 -3.12
CA VAL A 139 11.66 -9.45 -3.44
C VAL A 139 12.97 -9.33 -2.64
N THR A 140 13.98 -8.71 -3.23
CA THR A 140 15.23 -8.39 -2.55
C THR A 140 15.32 -6.89 -2.28
N ARG A 141 16.19 -6.49 -1.36
CA ARG A 141 16.49 -5.10 -1.11
C ARG A 141 16.90 -4.37 -2.42
N ALA A 142 17.80 -4.95 -3.19
CA ALA A 142 18.27 -4.37 -4.45
C ALA A 142 17.10 -4.15 -5.45
N LYS A 143 16.14 -5.10 -5.51
CA LYS A 143 14.96 -4.94 -6.37
C LYS A 143 14.06 -3.81 -5.90
N LEU A 144 13.85 -3.66 -4.60
CA LEU A 144 13.08 -2.54 -4.06
C LEU A 144 13.76 -1.19 -4.32
N GLU A 145 15.09 -1.12 -4.19
CA GLU A 145 15.88 0.07 -4.54
C GLU A 145 15.72 0.43 -6.03
N GLU A 146 15.80 -0.55 -6.93
CA GLU A 146 15.56 -0.37 -8.37
C GLU A 146 14.17 0.20 -8.65
N LEU A 147 13.12 -0.41 -8.05
CA LEU A 147 11.73 -0.04 -8.28
C LEU A 147 11.39 1.37 -7.78
N THR A 148 12.01 1.80 -6.69
CA THR A 148 11.73 3.09 -6.04
C THR A 148 12.71 4.20 -6.45
N ALA A 149 13.78 3.89 -7.17
CA ALA A 149 14.71 4.89 -7.72
C ALA A 149 14.18 5.59 -8.98
N SER A 150 13.21 5.01 -9.68
CA SER A 150 12.64 5.58 -10.89
C SER A 150 11.72 6.76 -10.54
N ARG A 151 12.09 7.97 -10.97
CA ARG A 151 11.32 9.21 -10.86
C ARG A 151 10.23 9.31 -11.92
#